data_846b60ae74d3b134ca3d514989535161
#
_entry.id   846b60ae74d3b134ca3d514989535161
#
_cell.length_a   1.000
_cell.length_b   1.000
_cell.length_c   1.000
_cell.angle_alpha   90.00
_cell.angle_beta   90.00
_cell.angle_gamma   90.00
#
_symmetry.space_group_name_H-M   'P 1'
#
loop_
_entity.id
_entity.type
_entity.pdbx_description
1 polymer ?
#
loop_
_entity_poly.entity_id
_entity_poly.type
_entity_poly.pdbx_seq_one_letter_code
_entity_poly.pdbx_strand_id
1 'polypeptide(L)'
;MAESIERMLPNDINAEAAVLSAMMIDNNSVAKVLELVRENHFYKNSHKVIFRAISDLFERNIEVDIITLIHRLEEKSELEKIGGKLYIN
;
A
#
# COMPACT_ATOMS: atom_id res chain seq x y z
N MET A 1 7.60 -5.73 -17.60
CA MET A 1 7.51 -5.08 -16.28
C MET A 1 6.21 -5.39 -15.58
N ALA A 2 5.07 -4.97 -16.16
CA ALA A 2 3.77 -5.27 -15.56
C ALA A 2 3.55 -6.77 -15.38
N GLU A 3 3.97 -7.55 -16.36
CA GLU A 3 3.87 -9.01 -16.29
C GLU A 3 4.64 -9.58 -15.12
N SER A 4 5.85 -9.07 -14.88
CA SER A 4 6.67 -9.55 -13.78
C SER A 4 6.03 -9.25 -12.44
N ILE A 5 5.44 -8.07 -12.30
CA ILE A 5 4.74 -7.68 -11.08
C ILE A 5 3.55 -8.60 -10.85
N GLU A 6 2.77 -8.87 -11.90
CA GLU A 6 1.61 -9.72 -11.78
C GLU A 6 1.97 -11.14 -11.35
N ARG A 7 3.10 -11.67 -11.86
CA ARG A 7 3.55 -13.00 -11.49
C ARG A 7 3.99 -13.10 -10.05
N MET A 8 4.57 -12.02 -9.54
CA MET A 8 5.12 -12.01 -8.19
C MET A 8 4.06 -11.83 -7.13
N LEU A 9 3.12 -10.93 -7.39
CA LEU A 9 2.19 -10.49 -6.35
C LEU A 9 1.25 -11.55 -5.79
N PRO A 10 0.66 -12.47 -6.58
CA PRO A 10 -0.36 -13.35 -6.02
C PRO A 10 0.08 -14.17 -4.81
N ASN A 11 1.34 -14.55 -4.75
CA ASN A 11 1.81 -15.41 -3.68
C ASN A 11 3.14 -14.98 -3.07
N ASP A 12 3.59 -13.76 -3.37
CA ASP A 12 4.87 -13.27 -2.88
C ASP A 12 4.65 -12.12 -1.92
N ILE A 13 4.47 -12.45 -0.65
CA ILE A 13 4.21 -11.48 0.42
C ILE A 13 5.36 -10.48 0.55
N ASN A 14 6.59 -10.95 0.38
CA ASN A 14 7.75 -10.06 0.49
C ASN A 14 7.80 -9.04 -0.65
N ALA A 15 7.44 -9.47 -1.86
CA ALA A 15 7.38 -8.55 -3.00
C ALA A 15 6.28 -7.52 -2.78
N GLU A 16 5.14 -7.94 -2.23
CA GLU A 16 4.04 -7.02 -1.91
C GLU A 16 4.51 -5.95 -0.93
N ALA A 17 5.18 -6.38 0.14
CA ALA A 17 5.69 -5.46 1.15
C ALA A 17 6.69 -4.48 0.53
N ALA A 18 7.54 -4.96 -0.38
CA ALA A 18 8.52 -4.11 -1.04
C ALA A 18 7.86 -3.01 -1.88
N VAL A 19 6.78 -3.36 -2.59
CA VAL A 19 6.05 -2.39 -3.40
C VAL A 19 5.43 -1.31 -2.50
N LEU A 20 4.80 -1.71 -1.41
CA LEU A 20 4.18 -0.76 -0.48
C LEU A 20 5.24 0.13 0.18
N SER A 21 6.38 -0.44 0.55
CA SER A 21 7.46 0.33 1.14
C SER A 21 7.98 1.38 0.17
N ALA A 22 8.15 1.02 -1.09
CA ALA A 22 8.62 1.95 -2.11
C ALA A 22 7.66 3.14 -2.24
N MET A 23 6.36 2.88 -2.18
CA MET A 23 5.36 3.93 -2.27
C MET A 23 5.45 4.90 -1.09
N MET A 24 5.78 4.40 0.09
CA MET A 24 5.88 5.24 1.28
C MET A 24 7.19 6.03 1.34
N ILE A 25 8.25 5.47 0.77
CA ILE A 25 9.55 6.12 0.79
C ILE A 25 9.66 7.19 -0.30
N ASP A 26 9.10 6.91 -1.47
CA ASP A 26 9.23 7.79 -2.63
C ASP A 26 7.84 8.08 -3.21
N ASN A 27 7.33 9.27 -2.94
CA ASN A 27 6.02 9.68 -3.43
C ASN A 27 5.93 9.71 -4.95
N ASN A 28 7.06 9.87 -5.63
CA ASN A 28 7.06 9.83 -7.09
C ASN A 28 6.70 8.45 -7.61
N SER A 29 6.95 7.41 -6.84
CA SER A 29 6.63 6.06 -7.28
C SER A 29 5.16 5.71 -7.09
N VAL A 30 4.44 6.49 -6.26
CA VAL A 30 3.02 6.19 -5.99
C VAL A 30 2.21 6.20 -7.29
N ALA A 31 2.35 7.26 -8.08
CA ALA A 31 1.61 7.37 -9.33
C ALA A 31 1.94 6.22 -10.29
N LYS A 32 3.22 5.87 -10.37
CA LYS A 32 3.66 4.79 -11.25
C LYS A 32 3.09 3.44 -10.83
N VAL A 33 3.10 3.17 -9.54
CA VAL A 33 2.57 1.92 -9.02
C VAL A 33 1.06 1.85 -9.26
N LEU A 34 0.36 2.95 -9.03
CA LEU A 34 -1.09 2.99 -9.24
C LEU A 34 -1.49 2.75 -10.70
N GLU A 35 -0.58 3.01 -11.64
CA GLU A 35 -0.84 2.71 -13.04
C GLU A 35 -0.76 1.21 -13.33
N LEU A 36 0.08 0.49 -12.60
CA LEU A 36 0.39 -0.91 -12.88
C LEU A 36 -0.28 -1.90 -11.95
N VAL A 37 -0.60 -1.49 -10.75
CA VAL A 37 -1.06 -2.37 -9.69
C VAL A 37 -2.42 -1.96 -9.17
N ARG A 38 -3.27 -2.93 -8.90
CA ARG A 38 -4.57 -2.71 -8.31
C ARG A 38 -4.65 -3.43 -6.98
N GLU A 39 -5.63 -3.07 -6.16
CA GLU A 39 -5.81 -3.66 -4.84
C GLU A 39 -5.91 -5.18 -4.91
N ASN A 40 -6.61 -5.71 -5.88
CA ASN A 40 -6.82 -7.15 -6.00
C ASN A 40 -5.58 -7.93 -6.46
N HIS A 41 -4.50 -7.23 -6.80
CA HIS A 41 -3.24 -7.90 -7.11
C HIS A 41 -2.53 -8.37 -5.84
N PHE A 42 -2.88 -7.81 -4.69
CA PHE A 42 -2.28 -8.21 -3.43
C PHE A 42 -2.97 -9.45 -2.88
N TYR A 43 -2.18 -10.38 -2.41
CA TYR A 43 -2.70 -11.61 -1.81
C TYR A 43 -3.08 -11.39 -0.35
N LYS A 44 -2.19 -10.74 0.41
CA LYS A 44 -2.39 -10.54 1.83
C LYS A 44 -3.40 -9.43 2.09
N ASN A 45 -4.40 -9.73 2.90
CA ASN A 45 -5.49 -8.77 3.13
C ASN A 45 -5.01 -7.45 3.73
N SER A 46 -4.06 -7.51 4.68
CA SER A 46 -3.53 -6.29 5.26
C SER A 46 -2.86 -5.41 4.22
N HIS A 47 -2.22 -6.02 3.22
CA HIS A 47 -1.61 -5.26 2.13
C HIS A 47 -2.65 -4.60 1.25
N LYS A 48 -3.78 -5.26 1.02
CA LYS A 48 -4.89 -4.67 0.26
C LYS A 48 -5.40 -3.41 0.96
N VAL A 49 -5.54 -3.49 2.28
CA VAL A 49 -6.03 -2.38 3.09
C VAL A 49 -5.05 -1.21 3.03
N ILE A 50 -3.75 -1.50 3.18
CA ILE A 50 -2.72 -0.47 3.12
C ILE A 50 -2.68 0.18 1.74
N PHE A 51 -2.74 -0.62 0.69
CA PHE A 51 -2.71 -0.11 -0.68
C PHE A 51 -3.90 0.83 -0.94
N ARG A 52 -5.08 0.45 -0.46
CA ARG A 52 -6.28 1.27 -0.59
C ARG A 52 -6.12 2.61 0.12
N ALA A 53 -5.54 2.59 1.32
CA ALA A 53 -5.31 3.82 2.07
C ALA A 53 -4.32 4.74 1.34
N ILE A 54 -3.27 4.17 0.77
CA ILE A 54 -2.30 4.94 -0.01
C ILE A 54 -2.98 5.57 -1.23
N SER A 55 -3.83 4.81 -1.92
CA SER A 55 -4.57 5.32 -3.07
C SER A 55 -5.46 6.49 -2.68
N ASP A 56 -6.13 6.38 -1.53
CA ASP A 56 -7.00 7.45 -1.03
C ASP A 56 -6.20 8.72 -0.76
N LEU A 57 -5.04 8.59 -0.14
CA LEU A 57 -4.18 9.74 0.15
C LEU A 57 -3.72 10.40 -1.15
N PHE A 58 -3.33 9.59 -2.11
CA PHE A 58 -2.86 10.10 -3.40
C PHE A 58 -3.97 10.90 -4.10
N GLU A 59 -5.19 10.38 -4.10
CA GLU A 59 -6.32 11.05 -4.74
C GLU A 59 -6.68 12.37 -4.07
N ARG A 60 -6.37 12.49 -2.78
CA ARG A 60 -6.61 13.71 -2.02
C ARG A 60 -5.44 14.69 -2.07
N ASN A 61 -4.40 14.35 -2.82
CA ASN A 61 -3.18 15.15 -2.91
C ASN A 61 -2.47 15.30 -1.56
N ILE A 62 -2.54 14.26 -0.75
CA ILE A 62 -1.85 14.22 0.54
C ILE A 62 -0.59 13.39 0.35
N GLU A 63 0.53 13.93 0.81
CA GLU A 63 1.80 13.21 0.74
C GLU A 63 1.71 11.90 1.51
N VAL A 64 2.21 10.82 0.89
CA VAL A 64 2.16 9.49 1.51
C VAL A 64 3.41 9.26 2.34
N ASP A 65 3.22 9.02 3.64
CA ASP A 65 4.28 8.61 4.54
C ASP A 65 3.65 7.81 5.67
N ILE A 66 4.49 7.37 6.62
CA ILE A 66 4.00 6.51 7.70
C ILE A 66 2.95 7.22 8.55
N ILE A 67 3.11 8.51 8.76
CA ILE A 67 2.20 9.29 9.60
C ILE A 67 0.84 9.46 8.93
N THR A 68 0.82 9.89 7.68
CA THR A 68 -0.44 10.10 6.96
C THR A 68 -1.16 8.77 6.74
N LEU A 69 -0.39 7.70 6.51
CA LEU A 69 -0.97 6.38 6.33
C LEU A 69 -1.67 5.91 7.62
N ILE A 70 -0.99 6.05 8.76
CA ILE A 70 -1.58 5.65 10.04
C ILE A 70 -2.84 6.45 10.32
N HIS A 71 -2.80 7.77 10.11
CA HIS A 71 -3.97 8.62 10.30
C HIS A 71 -5.15 8.16 9.43
N ARG A 72 -4.88 7.87 8.16
CA ARG A 72 -5.95 7.44 7.25
C ARG A 72 -6.56 6.12 7.70
N LEU A 73 -5.72 5.18 8.13
CA LEU A 73 -6.21 3.90 8.61
C LEU A 73 -7.02 4.05 9.89
N GLU A 74 -6.61 4.97 10.77
CA GLU A 74 -7.37 5.24 12.00
C GLU A 74 -8.73 5.84 11.68
N GLU A 75 -8.78 6.78 10.73
CA GLU A 75 -10.04 7.39 10.32
C GLU A 75 -11.05 6.37 9.82
N LYS A 76 -10.56 5.33 9.16
CA LYS A 76 -11.42 4.28 8.61
C LYS A 76 -11.58 3.10 9.57
N SER A 77 -11.03 3.19 10.76
CA SER A 77 -11.05 2.12 11.76
C SER A 77 -10.45 0.82 11.23
N GLU A 78 -9.42 0.94 10.40
CA GLU A 78 -8.76 -0.22 9.78
C GLU A 78 -7.40 -0.53 10.36
N LEU A 79 -6.84 0.38 11.17
CA LEU A 79 -5.47 0.19 11.67
C LEU A 79 -5.29 -1.11 12.45
N GLU A 80 -6.20 -1.38 13.39
CA GLU A 80 -6.10 -2.59 14.21
C GLU A 80 -6.34 -3.85 13.39
N LYS A 81 -7.11 -3.75 12.34
CA LYS A 81 -7.41 -4.90 11.49
C LYS A 81 -6.17 -5.42 10.78
N ILE A 82 -5.19 -4.56 10.53
CA ILE A 82 -3.97 -4.96 9.83
C ILE A 82 -2.80 -5.25 10.77
N GLY A 83 -3.00 -5.15 12.08
CA GLY A 83 -1.94 -5.44 13.04
C GLY A 83 -1.43 -4.22 13.81
N GLY A 84 -2.05 -3.07 13.61
CA GLY A 84 -1.69 -1.87 14.34
C GLY A 84 -0.45 -1.16 13.81
N LYS A 85 0.00 -0.17 14.56
CA LYS A 85 1.13 0.67 14.15
C LYS A 85 2.43 -0.12 13.97
N LEU A 86 2.63 -1.12 14.80
CA LEU A 86 3.85 -1.91 14.74
C LEU A 86 3.99 -2.68 13.43
N TYR A 87 2.87 -3.08 12.86
CA TYR A 87 2.89 -3.80 11.61
C TYR A 87 3.41 -2.92 10.47
N ILE A 88 3.01 -1.65 10.47
CA ILE A 88 3.38 -0.72 9.42
C ILE A 88 4.83 -0.28 9.55
N ASN A 89 5.27 -0.07 10.77
CA ASN A 89 6.64 0.34 11.02
C ASN A 89 7.62 -0.79 10.73
#